data_195b2b65071b8d3866c9f8cda4ffb7fb
#
_entry.id   195b2b65071b8d3866c9f8cda4ffb7fb
#
_cell.length_a   1.000
_cell.length_b   1.000
_cell.length_c   1.000
_cell.angle_alpha   90.00
_cell.angle_beta   90.00
_cell.angle_gamma   90.00
#
_symmetry.space_group_name_H-M   'P 1'
#
loop_
_entity.id
_entity.type
_entity.pdbx_description
1 polymer ?
#
loop_
_entity_poly.entity_id
_entity_poly.type
_entity_poly.pdbx_seq_one_letter_code
_entity_poly.pdbx_strand_id
1 'polypeptide(L)'
;THLHDLTDIKVVKCEIGNYIGVYHIHISVDENNTIIYDRILKEGKGIDTYGIEVCRTLDMPSGFMKSAEAIRKEISGYNTLLSNPMRSKYNNSVYMSCCAICKKDAVDTHHINYQSVSDDDGFFENFHQNIKHNLMPLCKECHIKHHSGVIKINGYKTTSVGKIVDYEVMNHIKEEKDKDIIT
;
A
#
# COMPACT_ATOMS: atom_id res chain seq x y z
N THR A 1 10.70 -17.29 0.16
CA THR A 1 10.81 -16.38 -1.00
C THR A 1 10.63 -14.93 -0.57
N HIS A 2 11.23 -14.01 -1.31
CA HIS A 2 10.99 -12.57 -1.18
C HIS A 2 9.82 -12.08 -2.07
N LEU A 3 9.20 -12.96 -2.82
CA LEU A 3 8.04 -12.67 -3.66
C LEU A 3 6.77 -12.79 -2.81
N HIS A 4 6.52 -11.78 -1.95
CA HIS A 4 5.41 -11.79 -1.00
C HIS A 4 4.03 -11.82 -1.68
N ASP A 5 3.92 -11.28 -2.88
CA ASP A 5 2.66 -11.22 -3.65
C ASP A 5 2.39 -12.49 -4.47
N LEU A 6 3.31 -13.48 -4.47
CA LEU A 6 3.16 -14.72 -5.24
C LEU A 6 1.85 -15.46 -4.90
N THR A 7 1.46 -15.43 -3.63
CA THR A 7 0.24 -16.08 -3.14
C THR A 7 -1.06 -15.39 -3.55
N ASP A 8 -0.97 -14.18 -4.11
CA ASP A 8 -2.14 -13.41 -4.57
C ASP A 8 -2.41 -13.59 -6.06
N ILE A 9 -1.56 -14.33 -6.76
CA ILE A 9 -1.76 -14.70 -8.15
C ILE A 9 -2.90 -15.73 -8.25
N LYS A 10 -3.83 -15.54 -9.21
CA LYS A 10 -5.04 -16.37 -9.39
C LYS A 10 -4.72 -17.87 -9.42
N VAL A 11 -3.77 -18.29 -10.22
CA VAL A 11 -3.38 -19.71 -10.34
C VAL A 11 -2.95 -20.28 -8.99
N VAL A 12 -2.12 -19.54 -8.24
CA VAL A 12 -1.66 -20.00 -6.92
C VAL A 12 -2.81 -20.09 -5.94
N LYS A 13 -3.71 -19.10 -5.93
CA LYS A 13 -4.79 -19.00 -4.95
C LYS A 13 -5.96 -19.95 -5.24
N CYS A 14 -6.37 -20.05 -6.50
CA CYS A 14 -7.59 -20.78 -6.89
C CYS A 14 -7.29 -22.19 -7.40
N GLU A 15 -6.20 -22.43 -8.12
CA GLU A 15 -5.92 -23.71 -8.76
C GLU A 15 -5.02 -24.61 -7.91
N ILE A 16 -4.03 -24.06 -7.26
CA ILE A 16 -3.06 -24.85 -6.47
C ILE A 16 -3.06 -24.50 -4.98
N GLY A 17 -3.87 -23.54 -4.53
CA GLY A 17 -3.94 -23.09 -3.14
C GLY A 17 -4.26 -24.20 -2.14
N ASN A 18 -5.04 -25.21 -2.53
CA ASN A 18 -5.32 -26.38 -1.70
C ASN A 18 -4.11 -27.32 -1.49
N TYR A 19 -3.07 -27.19 -2.30
CA TYR A 19 -1.85 -28.00 -2.24
C TYR A 19 -0.63 -27.23 -1.71
N ILE A 20 -0.77 -25.91 -1.47
CA ILE A 20 0.31 -25.05 -1.04
C ILE A 20 -0.03 -24.42 0.31
N GLY A 21 0.79 -24.72 1.32
CA GLY A 21 0.77 -24.01 2.59
C GLY A 21 1.67 -22.78 2.55
N VAL A 22 1.17 -21.65 3.03
CA VAL A 22 1.92 -20.40 3.20
C VAL A 22 2.35 -20.29 4.65
N TYR A 23 3.64 -20.20 4.89
CA TYR A 23 4.20 -20.12 6.24
C TYR A 23 5.31 -19.09 6.31
N HIS A 24 5.52 -18.55 7.49
CA HIS A 24 6.64 -17.66 7.78
C HIS A 24 7.34 -18.04 9.07
N ILE A 25 8.61 -17.70 9.17
CA ILE A 25 9.34 -17.78 10.42
C ILE A 25 8.88 -16.61 11.30
N HIS A 26 8.34 -16.94 12.46
CA HIS A 26 7.86 -15.93 13.39
C HIS A 26 9.02 -15.16 14.02
N ILE A 27 8.80 -13.88 14.19
CA ILE A 27 9.64 -13.00 15.00
C ILE A 27 8.76 -12.28 16.00
N SER A 28 9.24 -12.10 17.19
CA SER A 28 8.67 -11.23 18.21
C SER A 28 9.65 -10.09 18.53
N VAL A 29 9.20 -9.12 19.29
CA VAL A 29 10.01 -7.97 19.70
C VAL A 29 9.85 -7.82 21.18
N ASP A 30 10.96 -7.67 21.90
CA ASP A 30 10.95 -7.46 23.34
C ASP A 30 10.60 -6.00 23.72
N GLU A 31 10.54 -5.72 25.03
CA GLU A 31 10.25 -4.41 25.57
C GLU A 31 11.28 -3.33 25.16
N ASN A 32 12.47 -3.75 24.75
CA ASN A 32 13.57 -2.88 24.28
C ASN A 32 13.59 -2.71 22.77
N ASN A 33 12.55 -3.17 22.06
CA ASN A 33 12.47 -3.16 20.61
C ASN A 33 13.52 -4.04 19.90
N THR A 34 14.02 -5.07 20.59
CA THR A 34 14.98 -6.04 20.04
C THR A 34 14.23 -7.21 19.43
N ILE A 35 14.65 -7.64 18.24
CA ILE A 35 14.04 -8.79 17.56
C ILE A 35 14.45 -10.08 18.25
N ILE A 36 13.46 -10.88 18.62
CA ILE A 36 13.62 -12.24 19.10
C ILE A 36 13.26 -13.19 17.96
N TYR A 37 14.22 -14.01 17.56
CA TYR A 37 14.03 -15.06 16.58
C TYR A 37 13.65 -16.36 17.29
N ASP A 38 12.38 -16.58 17.52
CA ASP A 38 11.88 -17.80 18.15
C ASP A 38 11.92 -19.04 17.23
N ARG A 39 12.15 -18.81 15.93
CA ARG A 39 12.25 -19.86 14.90
C ARG A 39 11.02 -20.75 14.80
N ILE A 40 9.88 -20.25 15.23
CA ILE A 40 8.60 -20.95 15.11
C ILE A 40 8.03 -20.69 13.72
N LEU A 41 7.63 -21.77 13.06
CA LEU A 41 6.92 -21.69 11.80
C LEU A 41 5.45 -21.40 12.08
N LYS A 42 4.93 -20.29 11.57
CA LYS A 42 3.51 -19.92 11.68
C LYS A 42 2.86 -19.86 10.31
N GLU A 43 1.57 -20.17 10.27
CA GLU A 43 0.76 -20.11 9.06
C GLU A 43 0.52 -18.66 8.63
N GLY A 44 0.45 -18.47 7.32
CA GLY A 44 0.22 -17.18 6.69
C GLY A 44 1.49 -16.44 6.27
N LYS A 45 1.28 -15.24 5.73
CA LYS A 45 2.37 -14.34 5.32
C LYS A 45 3.02 -13.72 6.54
N GLY A 46 4.34 -13.67 6.56
CA GLY A 46 5.11 -12.95 7.57
C GLY A 46 5.09 -11.43 7.35
N ILE A 47 5.81 -10.73 8.22
CA ILE A 47 6.09 -9.30 8.08
C ILE A 47 7.08 -9.12 6.92
N ASP A 48 6.78 -8.21 6.01
CA ASP A 48 7.57 -7.98 4.80
C ASP A 48 8.72 -6.96 4.98
N THR A 49 8.72 -6.19 6.07
CA THR A 49 9.68 -5.09 6.29
C THR A 49 10.09 -4.96 7.75
N TYR A 50 11.16 -5.60 8.16
CA TYR A 50 11.75 -5.49 9.51
C TYR A 50 13.27 -5.19 9.50
N GLY A 51 13.80 -4.74 8.36
CA GLY A 51 15.23 -4.50 8.20
C GLY A 51 15.81 -3.46 9.16
N ILE A 52 15.07 -2.42 9.51
CA ILE A 52 15.51 -1.40 10.47
C ILE A 52 15.62 -1.99 11.89
N GLU A 53 14.69 -2.86 12.27
CA GLU A 53 14.71 -3.56 13.55
C GLU A 53 15.93 -4.51 13.64
N VAL A 54 16.26 -5.19 12.54
CA VAL A 54 17.50 -5.97 12.45
C VAL A 54 18.74 -5.08 12.61
N CYS A 55 18.78 -3.94 11.93
CA CYS A 55 19.88 -2.97 12.07
C CYS A 55 20.03 -2.48 13.52
N ARG A 56 18.92 -2.30 14.25
CA ARG A 56 18.93 -1.92 15.67
C ARG A 56 19.53 -3.03 16.54
N THR A 57 19.15 -4.29 16.27
CA THR A 57 19.72 -5.47 16.98
C THR A 57 21.22 -5.63 16.72
N LEU A 58 21.73 -5.13 15.60
CA LEU A 58 23.15 -5.15 15.24
C LEU A 58 23.93 -3.91 15.74
N ASP A 59 23.35 -3.10 16.62
CA ASP A 59 23.95 -1.89 17.18
C ASP A 59 24.48 -0.91 16.11
N MET A 60 23.74 -0.73 15.02
CA MET A 60 24.11 0.21 13.98
C MET A 60 24.17 1.65 14.54
N PRO A 61 25.10 2.49 14.04
CA PRO A 61 25.27 3.86 14.54
C PRO A 61 23.97 4.65 14.61
N SER A 62 23.77 5.39 15.71
CA SER A 62 22.51 6.11 15.99
C SER A 62 22.15 7.14 14.89
N GLY A 63 23.14 7.75 14.25
CA GLY A 63 22.93 8.66 13.11
C GLY A 63 22.33 7.93 11.91
N PHE A 64 22.84 6.74 11.58
CA PHE A 64 22.28 5.88 10.53
C PHE A 64 20.83 5.47 10.86
N MET A 65 20.57 5.03 12.10
CA MET A 65 19.25 4.61 12.53
C MET A 65 18.22 5.74 12.41
N LYS A 66 18.55 6.94 12.86
CA LYS A 66 17.68 8.13 12.73
C LYS A 66 17.37 8.45 11.27
N SER A 67 18.36 8.40 10.39
CA SER A 67 18.16 8.65 8.95
C SER A 67 17.29 7.57 8.32
N ALA A 68 17.53 6.30 8.62
CA ALA A 68 16.75 5.19 8.10
C ALA A 68 15.28 5.24 8.57
N GLU A 69 15.03 5.60 9.83
CA GLU A 69 13.68 5.78 10.36
C GLU A 69 12.97 6.99 9.73
N ALA A 70 13.68 8.09 9.50
CA ALA A 70 13.14 9.26 8.82
C ALA A 70 12.70 8.91 7.38
N ILE A 71 13.58 8.23 6.64
CA ILE A 71 13.27 7.76 5.27
C ILE A 71 12.11 6.77 5.27
N ARG A 72 12.09 5.80 6.20
CA ARG A 72 10.97 4.87 6.33
C ARG A 72 9.65 5.59 6.61
N LYS A 73 9.69 6.60 7.50
CA LYS A 73 8.52 7.43 7.80
C LYS A 73 8.03 8.18 6.57
N GLU A 74 8.93 8.73 5.78
CA GLU A 74 8.60 9.44 4.54
C GLU A 74 7.98 8.51 3.50
N ILE A 75 8.55 7.30 3.31
CA ILE A 75 8.09 6.33 2.32
C ILE A 75 6.79 5.63 2.77
N SER A 76 6.73 5.20 4.03
CA SER A 76 5.67 4.33 4.54
C SER A 76 4.69 5.06 5.45
N GLY A 77 5.00 6.27 5.88
CA GLY A 77 4.17 7.10 6.74
C GLY A 77 4.06 6.60 8.20
N TYR A 78 4.86 5.63 8.63
CA TYR A 78 4.85 5.17 10.02
C TYR A 78 6.26 5.08 10.62
N ASN A 79 6.34 5.23 11.94
CA ASN A 79 7.62 5.38 12.64
C ASN A 79 8.30 4.05 12.95
N THR A 80 7.54 3.01 13.30
CA THR A 80 8.08 1.69 13.64
C THR A 80 7.08 0.58 13.31
N LEU A 81 7.56 -0.65 13.11
CA LEU A 81 6.68 -1.84 13.00
C LEU A 81 5.91 -2.13 14.30
N LEU A 82 6.34 -1.54 15.39
CA LEU A 82 5.77 -1.74 16.73
C LEU A 82 4.64 -0.78 17.04
N SER A 83 4.60 0.40 16.39
CA SER A 83 3.37 1.18 16.36
C SER A 83 2.37 0.37 15.56
N ASN A 84 1.26 -0.03 16.13
CA ASN A 84 0.21 -0.79 15.46
C ASN A 84 -0.40 0.11 14.35
N PRO A 85 0.22 0.20 13.14
CA PRO A 85 -0.22 1.14 12.12
C PRO A 85 -1.56 0.63 11.60
N MET A 86 -2.50 1.54 11.41
CA MET A 86 -3.76 1.20 10.80
C MET A 86 -3.50 0.62 9.40
N ARG A 87 -4.06 -0.56 9.16
CA ARG A 87 -3.90 -1.28 7.90
C ARG A 87 -5.17 -1.22 7.09
N SER A 88 -5.03 -1.36 5.78
CA SER A 88 -6.20 -1.47 4.91
C SER A 88 -7.03 -2.71 5.27
N LYS A 89 -8.35 -2.54 5.30
CA LYS A 89 -9.31 -3.65 5.46
C LYS A 89 -9.26 -4.68 4.32
N TYR A 90 -8.71 -4.30 3.17
CA TYR A 90 -8.63 -5.13 1.99
C TYR A 90 -7.34 -5.95 1.90
N ASN A 91 -6.22 -5.40 2.43
CA ASN A 91 -4.93 -6.07 2.40
C ASN A 91 -4.03 -5.56 3.53
N ASN A 92 -3.64 -6.45 4.42
CA ASN A 92 -2.81 -6.13 5.58
C ASN A 92 -1.39 -5.64 5.25
N SER A 93 -0.93 -5.81 4.00
CA SER A 93 0.35 -5.27 3.54
C SER A 93 0.26 -3.79 3.13
N VAL A 94 -0.94 -3.20 3.14
CA VAL A 94 -1.18 -1.78 2.81
C VAL A 94 -1.41 -1.00 4.08
N TYR A 95 -0.53 -0.06 4.36
CA TYR A 95 -0.57 0.80 5.53
C TYR A 95 -1.34 2.09 5.22
N MET A 96 -2.22 2.47 6.15
CA MET A 96 -3.09 3.64 6.05
C MET A 96 -2.48 4.87 6.74
N SER A 97 -1.20 5.12 6.53
CA SER A 97 -0.46 6.16 7.24
C SER A 97 -0.66 7.54 6.63
N CYS A 98 -0.48 7.65 5.32
CA CYS A 98 -0.65 8.93 4.64
C CYS A 98 -1.27 8.74 3.26
N CYS A 99 -1.98 9.77 2.81
CA CYS A 99 -2.53 9.86 1.48
C CYS A 99 -1.41 9.79 0.43
N ALA A 100 -1.52 8.90 -0.52
CA ALA A 100 -0.52 8.72 -1.55
C ALA A 100 -0.29 9.98 -2.41
N ILE A 101 -1.31 10.85 -2.53
CA ILE A 101 -1.29 12.08 -3.34
C ILE A 101 -0.79 13.28 -2.52
N CYS A 102 -1.51 13.66 -1.44
CA CYS A 102 -1.27 14.92 -0.74
C CYS A 102 -0.53 14.78 0.59
N LYS A 103 -0.18 13.56 1.01
CA LYS A 103 0.55 13.23 2.25
C LYS A 103 -0.17 13.54 3.57
N LYS A 104 -1.42 14.03 3.55
CA LYS A 104 -2.29 14.12 4.73
C LYS A 104 -2.65 12.70 5.21
N ASP A 105 -3.22 12.58 6.40
CA ASP A 105 -3.66 11.28 6.95
C ASP A 105 -4.60 10.55 5.97
N ALA A 106 -4.30 9.29 5.70
CA ALA A 106 -5.16 8.44 4.89
C ALA A 106 -6.32 7.91 5.73
N VAL A 107 -7.50 7.92 5.15
CA VAL A 107 -8.73 7.44 5.82
C VAL A 107 -9.41 6.31 5.07
N ASP A 108 -9.11 6.14 3.78
CA ASP A 108 -9.72 5.11 2.94
C ASP A 108 -8.72 4.49 1.97
N THR A 109 -9.03 3.28 1.52
CA THR A 109 -8.24 2.55 0.52
C THR A 109 -9.00 2.54 -0.79
N HIS A 110 -8.42 3.20 -1.79
CA HIS A 110 -8.97 3.25 -3.14
C HIS A 110 -8.44 2.08 -3.98
N HIS A 111 -9.33 1.42 -4.75
CA HIS A 111 -8.96 0.43 -5.76
C HIS A 111 -8.67 1.15 -7.09
N ILE A 112 -7.44 1.04 -7.59
CA ILE A 112 -7.02 1.67 -8.86
C ILE A 112 -7.85 1.09 -10.00
N ASN A 113 -7.93 -0.24 -10.10
CA ASN A 113 -8.92 -0.92 -10.93
C ASN A 113 -10.15 -1.19 -10.08
N TYR A 114 -11.30 -0.68 -10.51
CA TYR A 114 -12.53 -0.75 -9.74
C TYR A 114 -12.98 -2.20 -9.50
N GLN A 115 -13.43 -2.47 -8.28
CA GLN A 115 -13.96 -3.80 -7.90
C GLN A 115 -15.12 -4.25 -8.79
N SER A 116 -15.91 -3.31 -9.32
CA SER A 116 -17.05 -3.61 -10.19
C SER A 116 -16.68 -4.24 -11.55
N VAL A 117 -15.40 -4.25 -11.90
CA VAL A 117 -14.89 -4.82 -13.17
C VAL A 117 -14.19 -6.16 -12.94
N SER A 118 -14.03 -6.60 -11.68
CA SER A 118 -13.50 -7.93 -11.36
C SER A 118 -14.59 -9.00 -11.57
N ASP A 119 -14.15 -10.25 -11.71
CA ASP A 119 -15.06 -11.41 -11.74
C ASP A 119 -15.70 -11.68 -10.35
N ASP A 120 -16.58 -12.68 -10.27
CA ASP A 120 -17.29 -13.04 -9.04
C ASP A 120 -16.35 -13.46 -7.90
N ASP A 121 -15.16 -13.96 -8.22
CA ASP A 121 -14.12 -14.33 -7.27
C ASP A 121 -13.19 -13.15 -6.91
N GLY A 122 -13.41 -11.97 -7.50
CA GLY A 122 -12.63 -10.75 -7.27
C GLY A 122 -11.32 -10.69 -8.05
N PHE A 123 -11.20 -11.38 -9.19
CA PHE A 123 -10.02 -11.33 -10.04
C PHE A 123 -10.23 -10.47 -11.29
N PHE A 124 -9.18 -9.76 -11.66
CA PHE A 124 -8.95 -9.31 -13.03
C PHE A 124 -8.07 -10.36 -13.70
N GLU A 125 -8.17 -10.60 -14.94
CA GLU A 125 -7.43 -11.63 -15.69
C GLU A 125 -6.33 -12.38 -14.92
N ASN A 126 -5.31 -11.67 -14.39
CA ASN A 126 -4.11 -12.25 -13.79
C ASN A 126 -3.90 -11.94 -12.30
N PHE A 127 -4.71 -11.06 -11.68
CA PHE A 127 -4.51 -10.67 -10.28
C PHE A 127 -5.81 -10.41 -9.53
N HIS A 128 -5.78 -10.61 -8.23
CA HIS A 128 -6.92 -10.35 -7.36
C HIS A 128 -7.07 -8.85 -7.08
N GLN A 129 -8.31 -8.34 -7.01
CA GLN A 129 -8.63 -6.92 -6.79
C GLN A 129 -7.95 -6.30 -5.56
N ASN A 130 -7.70 -7.09 -4.52
CA ASN A 130 -7.10 -6.66 -3.26
C ASN A 130 -5.58 -6.82 -3.21
N ILE A 131 -4.90 -7.03 -4.36
CA ILE A 131 -3.44 -7.03 -4.38
C ILE A 131 -2.90 -5.63 -4.02
N LYS A 132 -1.78 -5.57 -3.30
CA LYS A 132 -1.15 -4.33 -2.82
C LYS A 132 -0.99 -3.26 -3.91
N HIS A 133 -0.66 -3.68 -5.13
CA HIS A 133 -0.43 -2.77 -6.25
C HIS A 133 -1.71 -2.16 -6.83
N ASN A 134 -2.86 -2.74 -6.55
CA ASN A 134 -4.17 -2.19 -6.93
C ASN A 134 -4.79 -1.31 -5.84
N LEU A 135 -4.14 -1.16 -4.71
CA LEU A 135 -4.65 -0.45 -3.54
C LEU A 135 -3.86 0.82 -3.28
N MET A 136 -4.57 1.92 -3.06
CA MET A 136 -3.97 3.23 -2.81
C MET A 136 -4.61 3.89 -1.59
N PRO A 137 -3.83 4.18 -0.51
CA PRO A 137 -4.32 4.94 0.62
C PRO A 137 -4.61 6.38 0.23
N LEU A 138 -5.81 6.87 0.50
CA LEU A 138 -6.23 8.23 0.20
C LEU A 138 -6.85 8.91 1.43
N CYS A 139 -6.67 10.22 1.54
CA CYS A 139 -7.48 11.05 2.41
C CYS A 139 -8.87 11.27 1.79
N LYS A 140 -9.83 11.67 2.60
CA LYS A 140 -11.21 11.92 2.15
C LYS A 140 -11.29 12.91 0.99
N GLU A 141 -10.51 13.99 1.04
CA GLU A 141 -10.51 15.02 -0.02
C GLU A 141 -10.04 14.49 -1.37
N CYS A 142 -8.89 13.77 -1.41
CA CYS A 142 -8.36 13.22 -2.65
C CYS A 142 -9.25 12.11 -3.21
N HIS A 143 -9.88 11.31 -2.34
CA HIS A 143 -10.83 10.27 -2.74
C HIS A 143 -12.08 10.89 -3.40
N ILE A 144 -12.65 11.95 -2.80
CA ILE A 144 -13.78 12.70 -3.38
C ILE A 144 -13.38 13.35 -4.70
N LYS A 145 -12.21 14.01 -4.79
CA LYS A 145 -11.73 14.63 -6.04
C LYS A 145 -11.59 13.63 -7.17
N HIS A 146 -11.17 12.40 -6.87
CA HIS A 146 -11.11 11.34 -7.87
C HIS A 146 -12.52 10.94 -8.35
N HIS A 147 -13.44 10.64 -7.43
CA HIS A 147 -14.80 10.26 -7.78
C HIS A 147 -15.63 11.37 -8.45
N SER A 148 -15.31 12.65 -8.17
CA SER A 148 -15.91 13.79 -8.84
C SER A 148 -15.27 14.15 -10.19
N GLY A 149 -14.24 13.41 -10.62
CA GLY A 149 -13.56 13.65 -11.89
C GLY A 149 -12.61 14.85 -11.89
N VAL A 150 -12.35 15.48 -10.73
CA VAL A 150 -11.37 16.59 -10.61
C VAL A 150 -9.94 16.09 -10.78
N ILE A 151 -9.67 14.88 -10.33
CA ILE A 151 -8.42 14.18 -10.59
C ILE A 151 -8.71 12.79 -11.16
N LYS A 152 -7.83 12.32 -12.03
CA LYS A 152 -7.85 10.95 -12.55
C LYS A 152 -6.61 10.22 -12.06
N ILE A 153 -6.78 9.15 -11.31
CA ILE A 153 -5.69 8.31 -10.81
C ILE A 153 -5.44 7.20 -11.84
N ASN A 154 -4.22 7.16 -12.38
CA ASN A 154 -3.80 6.14 -13.34
C ASN A 154 -3.08 4.96 -12.63
N GLY A 155 -2.62 5.18 -11.39
CA GLY A 155 -1.95 4.15 -10.59
C GLY A 155 -0.60 4.58 -10.04
N TYR A 156 0.34 3.64 -10.04
CA TYR A 156 1.72 3.90 -9.63
C TYR A 156 2.66 3.73 -10.82
N LYS A 157 3.68 4.58 -10.89
CA LYS A 157 4.79 4.41 -11.82
C LYS A 157 6.14 4.38 -11.09
N THR A 158 7.06 3.59 -11.59
CA THR A 158 8.43 3.52 -11.08
C THR A 158 9.30 4.52 -11.81
N THR A 159 10.06 5.31 -11.06
CA THR A 159 10.99 6.31 -11.57
C THR A 159 12.38 6.10 -10.95
N SER A 160 13.38 6.84 -11.40
CA SER A 160 14.72 6.82 -10.82
C SER A 160 14.77 7.24 -9.34
N VAL A 161 13.76 7.98 -8.88
CA VAL A 161 13.63 8.41 -7.46
C VAL A 161 12.69 7.52 -6.66
N GLY A 162 12.20 6.41 -7.25
CA GLY A 162 11.32 5.46 -6.61
C GLY A 162 9.91 5.40 -7.19
N LYS A 163 8.99 4.79 -6.46
CA LYS A 163 7.59 4.62 -6.85
C LYS A 163 6.80 5.89 -6.54
N ILE A 164 6.17 6.47 -7.55
CA ILE A 164 5.33 7.66 -7.42
C ILE A 164 3.91 7.38 -7.89
N VAL A 165 2.96 8.18 -7.42
CA VAL A 165 1.56 8.14 -7.92
C VAL A 165 1.50 8.81 -9.29
N ASP A 166 0.87 8.13 -10.23
CA ASP A 166 0.53 8.67 -11.54
C ASP A 166 -0.92 9.13 -11.55
N TYR A 167 -1.13 10.45 -11.62
CA TYR A 167 -2.46 11.06 -11.65
C TYR A 167 -2.46 12.33 -12.48
N GLU A 168 -3.61 12.70 -13.00
CA GLU A 168 -3.85 13.88 -13.80
C GLU A 168 -4.89 14.78 -13.11
N VAL A 169 -4.70 16.09 -13.18
CA VAL A 169 -5.71 17.07 -12.76
C VAL A 169 -6.56 17.45 -13.96
N MET A 170 -7.86 17.16 -13.88
CA MET A 170 -8.80 17.44 -14.95
C MET A 170 -9.29 18.90 -14.82
N ASN A 171 -8.78 19.78 -15.69
CA ASN A 171 -9.27 21.14 -15.78
C ASN A 171 -10.65 21.12 -16.47
N HIS A 172 -11.71 21.27 -15.71
CA HIS A 172 -13.01 21.60 -16.28
C HIS A 172 -12.96 23.06 -16.73
N ILE A 173 -12.63 23.30 -18.00
CA ILE A 173 -12.94 24.56 -18.65
C ILE A 173 -14.47 24.58 -18.73
N LYS A 174 -15.11 25.38 -17.88
CA LYS A 174 -16.48 25.78 -18.09
C LYS A 174 -16.45 26.65 -19.32
N GLU A 175 -16.83 26.13 -20.48
CA GLU A 175 -17.30 26.92 -21.58
C GLU A 175 -18.62 27.59 -21.13
N GLU A 176 -18.53 28.83 -20.62
CA GLU A 176 -19.65 29.73 -20.57
C GLU A 176 -20.05 29.95 -22.02
N LYS A 177 -21.13 29.32 -22.44
CA LYS A 177 -21.84 29.70 -23.64
C LYS A 177 -22.47 31.05 -23.35
N ASP A 178 -21.82 32.13 -23.81
CA ASP A 178 -22.44 33.42 -24.01
C ASP A 178 -23.65 33.19 -24.92
N LYS A 179 -24.83 33.26 -24.33
CA LYS A 179 -26.06 33.47 -25.06
C LYS A 179 -26.11 34.95 -25.36
N ASP A 180 -25.58 35.32 -26.51
CA ASP A 180 -25.94 36.62 -27.12
C ASP A 180 -27.45 36.67 -27.33
N ILE A 181 -28.07 37.50 -26.53
CA ILE A 181 -29.42 37.96 -26.75
C ILE A 181 -29.32 39.07 -27.79
N ILE A 182 -29.67 38.75 -29.02
CA ILE A 182 -29.94 39.75 -30.03
C ILE A 182 -31.46 40.02 -30.00
N THR A 183 -31.77 41.24 -29.64
CA THR A 183 -33.07 41.91 -29.76
C THR A 183 -33.40 42.17 -31.21
#